data_aafab317fa84074aa53fa54ff67f0cec
#
_entry.id   aafab317fa84074aa53fa54ff67f0cec
#
_cell.length_a   1.000
_cell.length_b   1.000
_cell.length_c   1.000
_cell.angle_alpha   90.00
_cell.angle_beta   90.00
_cell.angle_gamma   90.00
#
_symmetry.space_group_name_H-M   'P 1'
#
loop_
_entity.id
_entity.type
_entity.pdbx_description
1 polymer ?
#
loop_
_entity_poly.entity_id
_entity_poly.type
_entity_poly.pdbx_seq_one_letter_code
_entity_poly.pdbx_strand_id
1 'polypeptide(L)'
;MPNRKTIIKRSILCKIISCILLLIVSAVCLYSCGDVKKNIKKDVEKHSMIYGLTIDDAWYDDIALKDVVRGLKNLKARPTVRIVMSKEIKPAEYVKLFKSVKPYTDIMACPVDSSEMKNFKDSESYLRRFKDAYRYLSEYVSIWEVGNEINGTEWIKQKSEIIVDKISSAANFIKSKGEKIELTLYCTDSPRKDMIEWTKKYIPAKLAGSVDYCFVSYYEDDNDGYSPEWKSIFKELGELFPSAFLGIGECGNIAENATEQSKIEMAKKYYGMPEYHKRFVGGYFWWNWVED
;
A
#
# COMPACT_ATOMS: atom_id res chain seq x y z
N MET A 1 -75.59 -5.40 22.85
CA MET A 1 -75.31 -4.93 21.45
C MET A 1 -74.44 -3.69 21.53
N PRO A 2 -73.24 -3.65 20.95
CA PRO A 2 -72.38 -2.48 21.02
C PRO A 2 -72.95 -1.34 20.18
N ASN A 3 -72.90 -0.12 20.73
CA ASN A 3 -73.48 1.08 20.22
C ASN A 3 -72.82 1.50 18.89
N ARG A 4 -73.61 1.81 17.85
CA ARG A 4 -73.19 2.20 16.51
C ARG A 4 -72.11 3.30 16.49
N LYS A 5 -72.09 4.22 17.44
CA LYS A 5 -71.08 5.26 17.61
C LYS A 5 -69.70 4.72 18.00
N THR A 6 -69.60 3.57 18.70
CA THR A 6 -68.36 2.95 19.12
C THR A 6 -67.66 2.20 17.95
N ILE A 7 -68.48 1.63 17.02
CA ILE A 7 -67.96 0.92 15.82
C ILE A 7 -67.37 1.92 14.81
N ILE A 8 -68.03 3.09 14.64
CA ILE A 8 -67.53 4.13 13.71
C ILE A 8 -66.21 4.73 14.23
N LYS A 9 -66.09 5.01 15.54
CA LYS A 9 -64.83 5.51 16.10
C LYS A 9 -63.66 4.51 15.98
N ARG A 10 -63.91 3.21 16.12
CA ARG A 10 -62.85 2.17 15.90
C ARG A 10 -62.42 2.06 14.43
N SER A 11 -63.37 2.19 13.49
CA SER A 11 -63.02 2.17 12.05
C SER A 11 -62.18 3.37 11.61
N ILE A 12 -62.49 4.56 12.13
CA ILE A 12 -61.72 5.80 11.84
C ILE A 12 -60.33 5.70 12.48
N LEU A 13 -60.21 5.22 13.70
CA LEU A 13 -58.92 5.05 14.39
C LEU A 13 -58.01 4.05 13.69
N CYS A 14 -58.54 2.90 13.20
CA CYS A 14 -57.79 1.95 12.40
C CYS A 14 -57.31 2.53 11.08
N LYS A 15 -58.09 3.36 10.39
CA LYS A 15 -57.67 4.04 9.15
C LYS A 15 -56.55 5.05 9.39
N ILE A 16 -56.61 5.81 10.49
CA ILE A 16 -55.59 6.78 10.88
C ILE A 16 -54.27 6.06 11.22
N ILE A 17 -54.31 4.97 11.99
CA ILE A 17 -53.11 4.16 12.32
C ILE A 17 -52.52 3.55 11.06
N SER A 18 -53.31 3.06 10.12
CA SER A 18 -52.80 2.50 8.84
C SER A 18 -52.14 3.57 7.97
N CYS A 19 -52.67 4.81 7.92
CA CYS A 19 -52.03 5.90 7.18
C CYS A 19 -50.72 6.36 7.83
N ILE A 20 -50.65 6.39 9.18
CA ILE A 20 -49.42 6.75 9.88
C ILE A 20 -48.34 5.69 9.67
N LEU A 21 -48.68 4.40 9.68
CA LEU A 21 -47.75 3.30 9.40
C LEU A 21 -47.22 3.37 7.94
N LEU A 22 -48.07 3.70 6.96
CA LEU A 22 -47.66 3.88 5.58
C LEU A 22 -46.69 5.08 5.40
N LEU A 23 -46.91 6.18 6.11
CA LEU A 23 -46.03 7.34 6.10
C LEU A 23 -44.67 7.06 6.76
N ILE A 24 -44.64 6.26 7.84
CA ILE A 24 -43.41 5.85 8.50
C ILE A 24 -42.59 4.91 7.59
N VAL A 25 -43.23 3.94 6.93
CA VAL A 25 -42.56 3.03 6.00
C VAL A 25 -41.99 3.78 4.80
N SER A 26 -42.72 4.75 4.24
CA SER A 26 -42.22 5.59 3.14
C SER A 26 -41.06 6.50 3.57
N ALA A 27 -41.09 7.05 4.79
CA ALA A 27 -39.99 7.84 5.34
C ALA A 27 -38.73 6.99 5.58
N VAL A 28 -38.86 5.78 6.10
CA VAL A 28 -37.74 4.84 6.30
C VAL A 28 -37.15 4.40 4.96
N CYS A 29 -37.97 4.13 3.93
CA CYS A 29 -37.47 3.82 2.58
C CYS A 29 -36.74 5.01 1.92
N LEU A 30 -37.21 6.25 2.14
CA LEU A 30 -36.56 7.45 1.62
C LEU A 30 -35.24 7.75 2.36
N TYR A 31 -35.16 7.50 3.65
CA TYR A 31 -33.93 7.62 4.44
C TYR A 31 -32.90 6.56 4.03
N SER A 32 -33.31 5.30 3.88
CA SER A 32 -32.43 4.22 3.43
C SER A 32 -31.91 4.43 2.01
N CYS A 33 -32.73 4.93 1.08
CA CYS A 33 -32.29 5.30 -0.27
C CYS A 33 -31.38 6.54 -0.30
N GLY A 34 -31.55 7.48 0.62
CA GLY A 34 -30.70 8.67 0.76
C GLY A 34 -29.29 8.32 1.22
N ASP A 35 -29.18 7.43 2.21
CA ASP A 35 -27.89 6.99 2.73
C ASP A 35 -27.14 6.07 1.77
N VAL A 36 -27.83 5.21 1.03
CA VAL A 36 -27.23 4.39 -0.04
C VAL A 36 -26.71 5.28 -1.18
N LYS A 37 -27.45 6.33 -1.59
CA LYS A 37 -26.96 7.29 -2.60
C LYS A 37 -25.81 8.17 -2.08
N LYS A 38 -25.76 8.49 -0.78
CA LYS A 38 -24.66 9.23 -0.17
C LYS A 38 -23.39 8.37 -0.06
N ASN A 39 -23.53 7.07 0.25
CA ASN A 39 -22.41 6.15 0.27
C ASN A 39 -21.88 5.83 -1.14
N ILE A 40 -22.76 5.73 -2.15
CA ILE A 40 -22.32 5.54 -3.55
C ILE A 40 -21.59 6.77 -4.11
N LYS A 41 -21.86 7.99 -3.60
CA LYS A 41 -21.11 9.21 -3.98
C LYS A 41 -19.80 9.40 -3.22
N LYS A 42 -19.54 8.62 -2.15
CA LYS A 42 -18.29 8.68 -1.37
C LYS A 42 -17.14 7.91 -2.01
N ASP A 43 -17.40 7.05 -2.99
CA ASP A 43 -16.42 6.14 -3.58
C ASP A 43 -15.71 6.68 -4.82
N VAL A 44 -15.72 7.99 -5.05
CA VAL A 44 -14.85 8.64 -6.04
C VAL A 44 -14.15 9.82 -5.37
N GLU A 45 -13.53 9.59 -4.21
CA GLU A 45 -12.41 10.42 -3.81
C GLU A 45 -11.29 10.18 -4.83
N LYS A 46 -11.01 11.21 -5.63
CA LYS A 46 -9.86 11.22 -6.53
C LYS A 46 -8.61 11.11 -5.65
N HIS A 47 -8.09 9.88 -5.52
CA HIS A 47 -6.90 9.65 -4.75
C HIS A 47 -5.74 10.43 -5.37
N SER A 48 -4.96 11.11 -4.52
CA SER A 48 -3.75 11.79 -4.98
C SER A 48 -2.74 10.75 -5.46
N MET A 49 -2.14 11.00 -6.62
CA MET A 49 -1.03 10.19 -7.11
C MET A 49 0.15 10.25 -6.15
N ILE A 50 0.79 9.11 -5.94
CA ILE A 50 2.04 8.98 -5.20
C ILE A 50 3.19 9.06 -6.20
N TYR A 51 4.11 9.98 -5.98
CA TYR A 51 5.38 10.07 -6.71
C TYR A 51 6.47 9.59 -5.76
N GLY A 52 6.89 8.34 -5.95
CA GLY A 52 7.79 7.64 -5.04
C GLY A 52 9.26 7.87 -5.38
N LEU A 53 10.09 7.93 -4.36
CA LEU A 53 11.55 7.90 -4.44
C LEU A 53 12.05 6.93 -3.38
N THR A 54 13.11 6.18 -3.68
CA THR A 54 13.72 5.29 -2.69
C THR A 54 15.03 5.88 -2.17
N ILE A 55 15.23 5.79 -0.87
CA ILE A 55 16.48 6.07 -0.15
C ILE A 55 16.81 4.82 0.64
N ASP A 56 17.98 4.25 0.42
CA ASP A 56 18.57 3.24 1.31
C ASP A 56 19.63 3.89 2.22
N ASP A 57 20.57 3.13 2.76
CA ASP A 57 21.63 3.65 3.62
C ASP A 57 23.04 3.57 2.99
N ALA A 58 23.15 3.13 1.73
CA ALA A 58 24.44 3.00 1.04
C ALA A 58 25.14 4.36 0.82
N TRP A 59 24.38 5.45 0.78
CA TRP A 59 24.88 6.80 0.54
C TRP A 59 25.50 7.50 1.76
N TYR A 60 25.39 6.96 2.97
CA TYR A 60 25.76 7.66 4.23
C TYR A 60 27.20 8.16 4.28
N ASP A 61 28.11 7.45 3.62
CA ASP A 61 29.52 7.81 3.58
C ASP A 61 29.88 8.78 2.46
N ASP A 62 29.06 8.85 1.40
CA ASP A 62 29.37 9.58 0.17
C ASP A 62 28.58 10.88 0.03
N ILE A 63 27.37 10.96 0.55
CA ILE A 63 26.45 12.09 0.36
C ILE A 63 26.02 12.67 1.70
N ALA A 64 26.14 13.97 1.87
CA ALA A 64 25.70 14.60 3.11
C ALA A 64 24.16 14.70 3.18
N LEU A 65 23.56 14.40 4.32
CA LEU A 65 22.11 14.51 4.55
C LEU A 65 21.51 15.87 4.13
N LYS A 66 22.27 16.96 4.30
CA LYS A 66 21.85 18.32 3.83
C LYS A 66 21.61 18.38 2.32
N ASP A 67 22.34 17.57 1.54
CA ASP A 67 22.24 17.57 0.09
C ASP A 67 21.03 16.72 -0.35
N VAL A 68 20.75 15.62 0.32
CA VAL A 68 19.49 14.85 0.17
C VAL A 68 18.29 15.77 0.44
N VAL A 69 18.29 16.49 1.56
CA VAL A 69 17.21 17.44 1.90
C VAL A 69 17.10 18.55 0.86
N ARG A 70 18.22 19.06 0.34
CA ARG A 70 18.22 20.07 -0.73
C ARG A 70 17.59 19.51 -2.01
N GLY A 71 17.92 18.27 -2.40
CA GLY A 71 17.31 17.59 -3.54
C GLY A 71 15.80 17.52 -3.39
N LEU A 72 15.30 17.03 -2.25
CA LEU A 72 13.87 16.93 -1.98
C LEU A 72 13.14 18.27 -2.04
N LYS A 73 13.76 19.36 -1.53
CA LYS A 73 13.20 20.73 -1.59
C LYS A 73 13.04 21.25 -3.01
N ASN A 74 13.88 20.81 -3.94
CA ASN A 74 13.88 21.28 -5.32
C ASN A 74 12.84 20.55 -6.20
N LEU A 75 12.21 19.49 -5.70
CA LEU A 75 11.17 18.79 -6.43
C LEU A 75 9.89 19.64 -6.54
N LYS A 76 9.28 19.64 -7.73
CA LYS A 76 8.06 20.42 -8.00
C LYS A 76 6.82 19.88 -7.28
N ALA A 77 6.78 18.57 -7.04
CA ALA A 77 5.70 17.90 -6.33
C ALA A 77 6.25 17.31 -5.03
N ARG A 78 5.42 17.25 -3.99
CA ARG A 78 5.76 16.57 -2.74
C ARG A 78 5.83 15.07 -3.01
N PRO A 79 7.01 14.42 -2.85
CA PRO A 79 7.12 12.98 -3.06
C PRO A 79 6.67 12.19 -1.83
N THR A 80 6.49 10.88 -2.01
CA THR A 80 6.60 9.90 -0.93
C THR A 80 7.98 9.26 -1.01
N VAL A 81 8.76 9.34 0.06
CA VAL A 81 10.08 8.72 0.13
C VAL A 81 9.95 7.36 0.82
N ARG A 82 10.33 6.30 0.13
CA ARG A 82 10.53 4.98 0.70
C ARG A 82 11.92 4.93 1.30
N ILE A 83 12.00 4.69 2.61
CA ILE A 83 13.29 4.56 3.32
C ILE A 83 13.51 3.09 3.64
N VAL A 84 14.49 2.49 2.96
CA VAL A 84 14.92 1.11 3.16
C VAL A 84 15.97 1.08 4.26
N MET A 85 15.73 0.27 5.29
CA MET A 85 16.52 0.23 6.50
C MET A 85 17.37 -1.04 6.54
N SER A 86 18.68 -0.91 6.67
CA SER A 86 19.59 -2.03 6.86
C SER A 86 19.38 -2.71 8.23
N LYS A 87 19.50 -4.01 8.25
CA LYS A 87 19.46 -4.83 9.48
C LYS A 87 20.56 -4.43 10.47
N GLU A 88 21.71 -4.03 9.96
CA GLU A 88 22.89 -3.71 10.79
C GLU A 88 22.71 -2.39 11.55
N ILE A 89 21.84 -1.50 11.06
CA ILE A 89 21.58 -0.18 11.67
C ILE A 89 20.32 -0.26 12.52
N LYS A 90 20.41 0.19 13.77
CA LYS A 90 19.24 0.21 14.67
C LYS A 90 18.23 1.26 14.23
N PRO A 91 16.91 1.00 14.38
CA PRO A 91 15.87 1.97 14.02
C PRO A 91 16.06 3.36 14.66
N ALA A 92 16.59 3.43 15.87
CA ALA A 92 16.87 4.70 16.54
C ALA A 92 17.86 5.61 15.78
N GLU A 93 18.77 5.02 15.02
CA GLU A 93 19.80 5.76 14.27
C GLU A 93 19.22 6.45 13.02
N TYR A 94 18.10 5.94 12.49
CA TYR A 94 17.37 6.55 11.37
C TYR A 94 16.56 7.81 11.76
N VAL A 95 16.34 8.08 13.05
CA VAL A 95 15.52 9.23 13.51
C VAL A 95 15.97 10.53 12.88
N LYS A 96 17.30 10.77 12.77
CA LYS A 96 17.84 11.98 12.16
C LYS A 96 17.44 12.11 10.69
N LEU A 97 17.51 11.04 9.91
CA LEU A 97 17.09 11.01 8.49
C LEU A 97 15.60 11.30 8.38
N PHE A 98 14.77 10.50 9.06
CA PHE A 98 13.30 10.63 9.02
C PHE A 98 12.85 12.04 9.40
N LYS A 99 13.36 12.57 10.51
CA LYS A 99 13.05 13.92 10.96
C LYS A 99 13.47 15.01 9.97
N SER A 100 14.60 14.81 9.29
CA SER A 100 15.15 15.81 8.34
C SER A 100 14.36 15.85 7.04
N VAL A 101 13.86 14.71 6.55
CA VAL A 101 13.14 14.65 5.27
C VAL A 101 11.62 14.87 5.43
N LYS A 102 11.03 14.52 6.59
CA LYS A 102 9.58 14.62 6.85
C LYS A 102 8.93 15.95 6.47
N PRO A 103 9.56 17.11 6.66
CA PRO A 103 8.96 18.39 6.26
C PRO A 103 8.68 18.51 4.76
N TYR A 104 9.38 17.74 3.92
CA TYR A 104 9.37 17.85 2.45
C TYR A 104 8.72 16.68 1.75
N THR A 105 8.41 15.61 2.47
CA THR A 105 7.94 14.34 1.90
C THR A 105 6.95 13.65 2.82
N ASP A 106 6.14 12.77 2.28
CA ASP A 106 5.55 11.68 3.04
C ASP A 106 6.55 10.52 3.10
N ILE A 107 6.47 9.68 4.13
CA ILE A 107 7.46 8.62 4.33
C ILE A 107 6.79 7.27 4.33
N MET A 108 7.28 6.36 3.48
CA MET A 108 7.05 4.92 3.57
C MET A 108 8.29 4.27 4.18
N ALA A 109 8.15 3.62 5.32
CA ALA A 109 9.25 2.92 5.96
C ALA A 109 9.28 1.45 5.55
N CYS A 110 10.44 0.98 5.09
CA CYS A 110 10.75 -0.42 4.83
C CYS A 110 11.74 -0.92 5.90
N PRO A 111 11.28 -1.44 7.05
CA PRO A 111 12.16 -1.88 8.12
C PRO A 111 13.01 -3.11 7.79
N VAL A 112 12.60 -3.91 6.79
CA VAL A 112 13.29 -5.11 6.34
C VAL A 112 13.17 -5.26 4.84
N ASP A 113 14.28 -5.12 4.14
CA ASP A 113 14.41 -5.44 2.72
C ASP A 113 14.30 -6.95 2.45
N SER A 114 13.86 -7.33 1.24
CA SER A 114 13.69 -8.73 0.85
C SER A 114 14.99 -9.54 0.95
N SER A 115 16.12 -8.95 0.56
CA SER A 115 17.45 -9.58 0.62
C SER A 115 17.90 -9.90 2.05
N GLU A 116 17.42 -9.12 3.02
CA GLU A 116 17.73 -9.26 4.44
C GLU A 116 16.71 -10.10 5.22
N MET A 117 15.54 -10.39 4.66
CA MET A 117 14.47 -11.13 5.36
C MET A 117 14.94 -12.47 5.90
N LYS A 118 15.88 -13.15 5.24
CA LYS A 118 16.52 -14.41 5.69
C LYS A 118 17.21 -14.30 7.05
N ASN A 119 17.65 -13.11 7.42
CA ASN A 119 18.37 -12.87 8.68
C ASN A 119 17.44 -12.87 9.90
N PHE A 120 16.14 -12.79 9.68
CA PHE A 120 15.12 -12.95 10.71
C PHE A 120 14.63 -14.39 10.70
N LYS A 121 14.96 -15.16 11.74
CA LYS A 121 14.71 -16.61 11.78
C LYS A 121 13.21 -16.95 11.70
N ASP A 122 12.38 -16.19 12.36
CA ASP A 122 10.96 -16.44 12.59
C ASP A 122 10.15 -15.16 12.66
N SER A 123 8.83 -15.31 12.79
CA SER A 123 7.89 -14.19 12.89
C SER A 123 8.12 -13.32 14.12
N GLU A 124 8.65 -13.89 15.23
CA GLU A 124 8.92 -13.13 16.44
C GLU A 124 10.11 -12.19 16.26
N SER A 125 11.21 -12.67 15.67
CA SER A 125 12.39 -11.85 15.38
C SER A 125 12.07 -10.74 14.36
N TYR A 126 11.27 -11.05 13.34
CA TYR A 126 10.78 -10.09 12.36
C TYR A 126 9.90 -9.02 13.02
N LEU A 127 8.94 -9.43 13.83
CA LEU A 127 8.05 -8.55 14.58
C LEU A 127 8.81 -7.63 15.54
N ARG A 128 9.89 -8.10 16.19
CA ARG A 128 10.74 -7.25 17.05
C ARG A 128 11.30 -6.07 16.26
N ARG A 129 11.80 -6.30 15.04
CA ARG A 129 12.30 -5.23 14.17
C ARG A 129 11.23 -4.17 13.90
N PHE A 130 10.00 -4.57 13.60
CA PHE A 130 8.87 -3.66 13.39
C PHE A 130 8.47 -2.92 14.66
N LYS A 131 8.47 -3.58 15.82
CA LYS A 131 8.20 -2.92 17.11
C LYS A 131 9.24 -1.86 17.43
N ASP A 132 10.51 -2.17 17.19
CA ASP A 132 11.59 -1.21 17.40
C ASP A 132 11.53 -0.04 16.41
N ALA A 133 11.28 -0.31 15.12
CA ALA A 133 11.08 0.73 14.13
C ALA A 133 9.88 1.63 14.49
N TYR A 134 8.75 1.04 14.85
CA TYR A 134 7.56 1.77 15.27
C TYR A 134 7.84 2.69 16.48
N ARG A 135 8.55 2.17 17.48
CA ARG A 135 8.88 2.91 18.70
C ARG A 135 9.61 4.23 18.43
N TYR A 136 10.51 4.26 17.47
CA TYR A 136 11.36 5.43 17.20
C TYR A 136 10.89 6.28 16.03
N LEU A 137 10.14 5.71 15.08
CA LEU A 137 9.90 6.33 13.79
C LEU A 137 8.41 6.62 13.50
N SER A 138 7.47 6.12 14.30
CA SER A 138 6.03 6.19 13.99
C SER A 138 5.50 7.62 13.81
N GLU A 139 6.06 8.61 14.49
CA GLU A 139 5.66 10.01 14.33
C GLU A 139 5.98 10.59 12.93
N TYR A 140 6.89 9.94 12.17
CA TYR A 140 7.32 10.40 10.86
C TYR A 140 6.67 9.61 9.72
N VAL A 141 6.27 8.36 9.96
CA VAL A 141 5.86 7.39 8.94
C VAL A 141 4.40 7.55 8.57
N SER A 142 4.11 7.54 7.27
CA SER A 142 2.75 7.57 6.73
C SER A 142 2.28 6.19 6.25
N ILE A 143 3.21 5.32 5.83
CA ILE A 143 2.96 3.98 5.31
C ILE A 143 4.06 3.05 5.80
N TRP A 144 3.71 1.84 6.23
CA TRP A 144 4.65 0.80 6.65
C TRP A 144 4.69 -0.31 5.62
N GLU A 145 5.81 -0.48 4.94
CA GLU A 145 6.06 -1.63 4.07
C GLU A 145 6.36 -2.84 4.96
N VAL A 146 5.34 -3.70 5.11
CA VAL A 146 5.43 -4.87 5.99
C VAL A 146 6.04 -6.09 5.31
N GLY A 147 6.28 -6.01 4.01
CA GLY A 147 6.97 -7.04 3.24
C GLY A 147 7.34 -6.54 1.86
N ASN A 148 8.63 -6.55 1.58
CA ASN A 148 9.21 -6.21 0.28
C ASN A 148 9.43 -7.49 -0.54
N GLU A 149 8.97 -7.48 -1.81
CA GLU A 149 9.18 -8.56 -2.82
C GLU A 149 8.93 -9.98 -2.30
N ILE A 150 7.84 -10.13 -1.54
CA ILE A 150 7.60 -11.30 -0.69
C ILE A 150 7.47 -12.65 -1.42
N ASN A 151 7.24 -12.64 -2.73
CA ASN A 151 7.25 -13.82 -3.59
C ASN A 151 8.65 -14.20 -4.07
N GLY A 152 9.68 -13.41 -3.76
CA GLY A 152 11.09 -13.61 -4.12
C GLY A 152 11.79 -14.70 -3.33
N THR A 153 11.20 -15.89 -3.23
CA THR A 153 11.72 -17.00 -2.38
C THR A 153 13.15 -17.44 -2.72
N GLU A 154 13.61 -17.18 -3.95
CA GLU A 154 14.95 -17.55 -4.41
C GLU A 154 16.05 -16.72 -3.74
N TRP A 155 15.85 -15.41 -3.54
CA TRP A 155 16.83 -14.55 -2.85
C TRP A 155 16.53 -14.42 -1.36
N ILE A 156 15.25 -14.46 -0.96
CA ILE A 156 14.88 -14.54 0.47
C ILE A 156 15.35 -15.84 1.11
N LYS A 157 15.50 -16.93 0.33
CA LYS A 157 15.97 -18.25 0.77
C LYS A 157 15.19 -18.81 1.96
N GLN A 158 13.88 -18.58 1.97
CA GLN A 158 12.95 -19.08 2.97
C GLN A 158 11.70 -19.64 2.30
N LYS A 159 11.02 -20.56 3.01
CA LYS A 159 9.73 -21.09 2.55
C LYS A 159 8.66 -20.00 2.58
N SER A 160 7.75 -20.05 1.63
CA SER A 160 6.63 -19.07 1.51
C SER A 160 5.82 -18.96 2.80
N GLU A 161 5.57 -20.08 3.49
CA GLU A 161 4.81 -20.10 4.75
C GLU A 161 5.52 -19.28 5.85
N ILE A 162 6.86 -19.38 5.95
CA ILE A 162 7.66 -18.60 6.91
C ILE A 162 7.62 -17.11 6.56
N ILE A 163 7.71 -16.78 5.27
CA ILE A 163 7.60 -15.39 4.79
C ILE A 163 6.22 -14.83 5.17
N VAL A 164 5.16 -15.56 4.88
CA VAL A 164 3.78 -15.13 5.17
C VAL A 164 3.51 -14.98 6.66
N ASP A 165 4.05 -15.86 7.50
CA ASP A 165 3.95 -15.74 8.96
C ASP A 165 4.63 -14.45 9.48
N LYS A 166 5.80 -14.11 8.95
CA LYS A 166 6.53 -12.90 9.30
C LYS A 166 5.74 -11.64 8.96
N ILE A 167 5.34 -11.51 7.68
CA ILE A 167 4.59 -10.34 7.23
C ILE A 167 3.23 -10.24 7.92
N SER A 168 2.54 -11.37 8.18
CA SER A 168 1.29 -11.37 8.93
C SER A 168 1.45 -10.86 10.35
N SER A 169 2.54 -11.22 11.03
CA SER A 169 2.84 -10.75 12.38
C SER A 169 3.09 -9.24 12.42
N ALA A 170 3.90 -8.72 11.48
CA ALA A 170 4.17 -7.29 11.34
C ALA A 170 2.90 -6.51 10.96
N ALA A 171 2.14 -7.00 9.97
CA ALA A 171 0.89 -6.41 9.52
C ALA A 171 -0.13 -6.29 10.67
N ASN A 172 -0.36 -7.37 11.41
CA ASN A 172 -1.27 -7.36 12.57
C ASN A 172 -0.83 -6.34 13.62
N PHE A 173 0.45 -6.22 13.90
CA PHE A 173 0.98 -5.24 14.84
C PHE A 173 0.76 -3.81 14.35
N ILE A 174 1.17 -3.48 13.14
CA ILE A 174 1.03 -2.13 12.59
C ILE A 174 -0.45 -1.73 12.46
N LYS A 175 -1.32 -2.64 11.97
CA LYS A 175 -2.78 -2.40 11.92
C LYS A 175 -3.39 -2.22 13.30
N SER A 176 -2.89 -2.88 14.34
CA SER A 176 -3.35 -2.67 15.73
C SER A 176 -3.04 -1.27 16.26
N LYS A 177 -2.15 -0.52 15.60
CA LYS A 177 -1.81 0.87 15.90
C LYS A 177 -2.64 1.87 15.09
N GLY A 178 -3.50 1.40 14.18
CA GLY A 178 -4.30 2.24 13.30
C GLY A 178 -3.55 2.75 12.06
N GLU A 179 -2.36 2.22 11.82
CA GLU A 179 -1.48 2.68 10.73
C GLU A 179 -1.80 1.99 9.40
N LYS A 180 -1.27 2.55 8.31
CA LYS A 180 -1.38 2.00 6.96
C LYS A 180 -0.22 1.05 6.67
N ILE A 181 -0.54 -0.07 6.00
CA ILE A 181 0.44 -1.07 5.59
C ILE A 181 0.50 -1.21 4.07
N GLU A 182 1.68 -1.52 3.61
CA GLU A 182 1.98 -1.80 2.21
C GLU A 182 2.65 -3.18 2.09
N LEU A 183 2.40 -3.86 0.95
CA LEU A 183 3.06 -5.08 0.49
C LEU A 183 3.58 -4.88 -0.92
N THR A 184 4.87 -5.16 -1.15
CA THR A 184 5.47 -5.21 -2.48
C THR A 184 5.59 -6.64 -2.99
N LEU A 185 5.16 -6.87 -4.24
CA LEU A 185 5.32 -8.12 -5.00
C LEU A 185 6.31 -7.91 -6.15
N TYR A 186 7.17 -8.88 -6.43
CA TYR A 186 8.09 -8.83 -7.56
C TYR A 186 7.45 -9.39 -8.82
N CYS A 187 7.48 -8.64 -9.92
CA CYS A 187 6.97 -9.02 -11.22
C CYS A 187 8.10 -9.52 -12.12
N THR A 188 7.90 -10.69 -12.74
CA THR A 188 8.82 -11.28 -13.70
C THR A 188 8.03 -12.15 -14.68
N ASP A 189 8.61 -12.48 -15.83
CA ASP A 189 8.04 -13.41 -16.81
C ASP A 189 8.19 -14.89 -16.41
N SER A 190 8.96 -15.17 -15.36
CA SER A 190 9.23 -16.54 -14.92
C SER A 190 7.98 -17.19 -14.30
N PRO A 191 7.45 -18.28 -14.90
CA PRO A 191 6.31 -19.00 -14.31
C PRO A 191 6.56 -19.53 -12.88
N ARG A 192 7.82 -19.71 -12.50
CA ARG A 192 8.20 -20.16 -11.15
C ARG A 192 8.08 -19.05 -10.11
N LYS A 193 8.07 -17.80 -10.54
CA LYS A 193 8.04 -16.60 -9.71
C LYS A 193 6.76 -15.79 -9.92
N ASP A 194 5.75 -16.40 -10.56
CA ASP A 194 4.49 -15.73 -10.85
C ASP A 194 3.87 -15.18 -9.55
N MET A 195 3.87 -13.85 -9.43
CA MET A 195 3.39 -13.16 -8.24
C MET A 195 1.91 -13.37 -8.00
N ILE A 196 1.11 -13.53 -9.05
CA ILE A 196 -0.34 -13.72 -8.95
C ILE A 196 -0.65 -15.12 -8.40
N GLU A 197 -0.04 -16.17 -8.97
CA GLU A 197 -0.23 -17.54 -8.50
C GLU A 197 0.37 -17.74 -7.09
N TRP A 198 1.51 -17.12 -6.81
CA TRP A 198 2.08 -17.15 -5.48
C TRP A 198 1.14 -16.49 -4.45
N THR A 199 0.59 -15.33 -4.78
CA THR A 199 -0.35 -14.60 -3.91
C THR A 199 -1.61 -15.42 -3.65
N LYS A 200 -2.24 -15.97 -4.71
CA LYS A 200 -3.41 -16.84 -4.58
C LYS A 200 -3.15 -18.02 -3.65
N LYS A 201 -1.96 -18.61 -3.72
CA LYS A 201 -1.60 -19.81 -2.97
C LYS A 201 -1.27 -19.53 -1.50
N TYR A 202 -0.59 -18.43 -1.21
CA TYR A 202 0.04 -18.26 0.10
C TYR A 202 -0.52 -17.10 0.92
N ILE A 203 -1.08 -16.04 0.32
CA ILE A 203 -1.59 -14.90 1.07
C ILE A 203 -2.99 -15.19 1.62
N PRO A 204 -3.16 -15.23 2.97
CA PRO A 204 -4.47 -15.44 3.57
C PRO A 204 -5.43 -14.29 3.25
N ALA A 205 -6.70 -14.58 3.00
CA ALA A 205 -7.74 -13.59 2.70
C ALA A 205 -7.82 -12.48 3.78
N LYS A 206 -7.58 -12.82 5.05
CA LYS A 206 -7.53 -11.85 6.15
C LYS A 206 -6.42 -10.82 5.98
N LEU A 207 -5.22 -11.28 5.58
CA LEU A 207 -4.10 -10.38 5.30
C LEU A 207 -4.40 -9.52 4.08
N ALA A 208 -4.80 -10.15 2.96
CA ALA A 208 -5.15 -9.44 1.73
C ALA A 208 -6.20 -8.34 1.94
N GLY A 209 -7.24 -8.61 2.75
CA GLY A 209 -8.29 -7.65 3.09
C GLY A 209 -7.85 -6.53 4.04
N SER A 210 -6.69 -6.66 4.71
CA SER A 210 -6.16 -5.65 5.65
C SER A 210 -5.11 -4.73 5.04
N VAL A 211 -4.58 -5.07 3.85
CA VAL A 211 -3.56 -4.31 3.14
C VAL A 211 -4.16 -3.01 2.58
N ASP A 212 -3.50 -1.89 2.86
CA ASP A 212 -3.92 -0.57 2.36
C ASP A 212 -3.30 -0.26 0.99
N TYR A 213 -2.08 -0.75 0.73
CA TYR A 213 -1.36 -0.60 -0.54
C TYR A 213 -0.73 -1.93 -0.95
N CYS A 214 -0.94 -2.34 -2.19
CA CYS A 214 -0.26 -3.48 -2.81
C CYS A 214 0.47 -2.97 -4.04
N PHE A 215 1.79 -2.97 -4.00
CA PHE A 215 2.62 -2.45 -5.06
C PHE A 215 3.41 -3.55 -5.75
N VAL A 216 3.92 -3.24 -6.94
CA VAL A 216 4.69 -4.16 -7.77
C VAL A 216 6.09 -3.61 -7.96
N SER A 217 7.10 -4.38 -7.58
CA SER A 217 8.50 -4.15 -7.97
C SER A 217 8.75 -4.75 -9.35
N TYR A 218 9.36 -3.97 -10.23
CA TYR A 218 9.70 -4.44 -11.56
C TYR A 218 10.86 -3.67 -12.16
N TYR A 219 11.82 -4.41 -12.71
CA TYR A 219 12.98 -3.91 -13.43
C TYR A 219 13.04 -4.53 -14.81
N GLU A 220 12.95 -3.70 -15.86
CA GLU A 220 12.94 -4.16 -17.24
C GLU A 220 14.31 -4.78 -17.65
N ASP A 221 15.38 -4.19 -17.15
CA ASP A 221 16.76 -4.61 -17.39
C ASP A 221 17.15 -5.90 -16.65
N ASP A 222 16.50 -6.21 -15.52
CA ASP A 222 16.65 -7.48 -14.77
C ASP A 222 15.76 -8.61 -15.34
N ASN A 223 14.90 -8.30 -16.30
CA ASN A 223 13.93 -9.23 -16.89
C ASN A 223 14.09 -9.36 -18.42
N ASP A 224 15.30 -9.21 -18.96
CA ASP A 224 15.62 -9.37 -20.38
C ASP A 224 14.68 -8.57 -21.32
N GLY A 225 14.21 -7.40 -20.88
CA GLY A 225 13.29 -6.54 -21.62
C GLY A 225 11.85 -7.03 -21.65
N TYR A 226 11.46 -7.98 -20.79
CA TYR A 226 10.07 -8.39 -20.63
C TYR A 226 9.19 -7.17 -20.37
N SER A 227 8.06 -7.09 -21.06
CA SER A 227 7.08 -6.01 -20.88
C SER A 227 5.79 -6.57 -20.29
N PRO A 228 5.52 -6.32 -19.00
CA PRO A 228 4.34 -6.84 -18.35
C PRO A 228 3.03 -6.28 -18.94
N GLU A 229 2.02 -7.11 -19.04
CA GLU A 229 0.65 -6.68 -19.36
C GLU A 229 -0.01 -6.01 -18.15
N TRP A 230 0.42 -4.79 -17.85
CA TRP A 230 0.07 -4.04 -16.64
C TRP A 230 -1.42 -3.99 -16.36
N LYS A 231 -2.25 -3.84 -17.41
CA LYS A 231 -3.71 -3.80 -17.25
C LYS A 231 -4.26 -5.10 -16.70
N SER A 232 -3.76 -6.25 -17.14
CA SER A 232 -4.15 -7.56 -16.62
C SER A 232 -3.66 -7.75 -15.19
N ILE A 233 -2.39 -7.43 -14.94
CA ILE A 233 -1.75 -7.52 -13.62
C ILE A 233 -2.53 -6.71 -12.58
N PHE A 234 -2.77 -5.43 -12.82
CA PHE A 234 -3.49 -4.58 -11.86
C PHE A 234 -4.97 -4.93 -11.71
N LYS A 235 -5.59 -5.54 -12.74
CA LYS A 235 -6.93 -6.11 -12.60
C LYS A 235 -6.92 -7.28 -11.61
N GLU A 236 -6.04 -8.26 -11.78
CA GLU A 236 -5.95 -9.42 -10.90
C GLU A 236 -5.54 -9.06 -9.47
N LEU A 237 -4.54 -8.19 -9.31
CA LEU A 237 -4.17 -7.66 -7.99
C LEU A 237 -5.34 -6.92 -7.32
N GLY A 238 -6.14 -6.19 -8.10
CA GLY A 238 -7.32 -5.51 -7.60
C GLY A 238 -8.41 -6.47 -7.10
N GLU A 239 -8.48 -7.68 -7.65
CA GLU A 239 -9.37 -8.75 -7.18
C GLU A 239 -8.81 -9.44 -5.92
N LEU A 240 -7.49 -9.70 -5.89
CA LEU A 240 -6.81 -10.34 -4.76
C LEU A 240 -6.74 -9.44 -3.52
N PHE A 241 -6.53 -8.15 -3.70
CA PHE A 241 -6.46 -7.13 -2.63
C PHE A 241 -7.62 -6.13 -2.76
N PRO A 242 -8.83 -6.51 -2.35
CA PRO A 242 -10.06 -5.77 -2.69
C PRO A 242 -10.12 -4.36 -2.11
N SER A 243 -9.39 -4.10 -1.01
CA SER A 243 -9.36 -2.79 -0.33
C SER A 243 -8.10 -1.97 -0.63
N ALA A 244 -7.05 -2.57 -1.20
CA ALA A 244 -5.77 -1.92 -1.38
C ALA A 244 -5.75 -0.94 -2.57
N PHE A 245 -5.00 0.15 -2.43
CA PHE A 245 -4.51 0.94 -3.55
C PHE A 245 -3.37 0.18 -4.24
N LEU A 246 -3.24 0.37 -5.55
CA LEU A 246 -2.31 -0.37 -6.39
C LEU A 246 -1.30 0.58 -7.03
N GLY A 247 -0.10 0.09 -7.31
CA GLY A 247 0.93 0.92 -7.96
C GLY A 247 2.25 0.18 -8.15
N ILE A 248 3.28 0.94 -8.50
CA ILE A 248 4.65 0.48 -8.66
C ILE A 248 5.41 0.73 -7.36
N GLY A 249 5.86 -0.33 -6.71
CA GLY A 249 6.56 -0.29 -5.41
C GLY A 249 8.06 -0.10 -5.52
N GLU A 250 8.61 -0.53 -6.65
CA GLU A 250 10.03 -0.37 -6.92
C GLU A 250 10.27 -0.41 -8.43
N CYS A 251 11.09 0.50 -8.93
CA CYS A 251 11.50 0.55 -10.32
C CYS A 251 12.81 1.35 -10.44
N GLY A 252 13.57 1.10 -11.50
CA GLY A 252 14.84 1.78 -11.72
C GLY A 252 15.45 1.37 -13.06
N ASN A 253 16.69 1.78 -13.27
CA ASN A 253 17.57 1.28 -14.31
C ASN A 253 18.90 0.91 -13.64
N ILE A 254 19.07 -0.39 -13.35
CA ILE A 254 20.19 -0.96 -12.61
C ILE A 254 21.21 -1.66 -13.53
N ALA A 255 21.05 -1.55 -14.85
CA ALA A 255 21.97 -2.14 -15.80
C ALA A 255 23.39 -1.61 -15.59
N GLU A 256 24.41 -2.49 -15.68
CA GLU A 256 25.83 -2.12 -15.51
C GLU A 256 26.27 -1.01 -16.45
N ASN A 257 25.65 -0.89 -17.64
CA ASN A 257 25.92 0.12 -18.64
C ASN A 257 24.89 1.27 -18.64
N ALA A 258 24.11 1.42 -17.58
CA ALA A 258 23.13 2.50 -17.47
C ALA A 258 23.82 3.87 -17.55
N THR A 259 23.25 4.76 -18.35
CA THR A 259 23.70 6.14 -18.51
C THR A 259 22.65 7.08 -17.89
N GLU A 260 23.05 8.31 -17.58
CA GLU A 260 22.11 9.34 -17.13
C GLU A 260 20.91 9.47 -18.09
N GLN A 261 21.16 9.47 -19.41
CA GLN A 261 20.09 9.57 -20.40
C GLN A 261 19.14 8.35 -20.37
N SER A 262 19.68 7.12 -20.24
CA SER A 262 18.84 5.91 -20.17
C SER A 262 18.02 5.87 -18.87
N LYS A 263 18.55 6.36 -17.75
CA LYS A 263 17.83 6.51 -16.47
C LYS A 263 16.69 7.53 -16.60
N ILE A 264 16.96 8.69 -17.23
CA ILE A 264 15.93 9.71 -17.50
C ILE A 264 14.79 9.15 -18.37
N GLU A 265 15.11 8.39 -19.42
CA GLU A 265 14.11 7.78 -20.29
C GLU A 265 13.27 6.74 -19.55
N MET A 266 13.89 5.89 -18.74
CA MET A 266 13.21 4.92 -17.91
C MET A 266 12.30 5.60 -16.86
N ALA A 267 12.80 6.64 -16.19
CA ALA A 267 12.01 7.43 -15.25
C ALA A 267 10.78 8.04 -15.94
N LYS A 268 10.93 8.62 -17.13
CA LYS A 268 9.79 9.14 -17.91
C LYS A 268 8.77 8.05 -18.24
N LYS A 269 9.23 6.83 -18.54
CA LYS A 269 8.37 5.69 -18.82
C LYS A 269 7.52 5.33 -17.60
N TYR A 270 8.15 5.18 -16.41
CA TYR A 270 7.43 4.81 -15.20
C TYR A 270 6.51 5.93 -14.68
N TYR A 271 7.03 7.14 -14.49
CA TYR A 271 6.20 8.25 -13.99
C TYR A 271 5.13 8.72 -15.00
N GLY A 272 5.23 8.29 -16.27
CA GLY A 272 4.24 8.54 -17.31
C GLY A 272 3.24 7.39 -17.53
N MET A 273 3.28 6.33 -16.73
CA MET A 273 2.37 5.19 -16.86
C MET A 273 0.90 5.64 -16.67
N PRO A 274 -0.04 5.10 -17.49
CA PRO A 274 -1.47 5.38 -17.30
C PRO A 274 -2.03 4.71 -16.04
N GLU A 275 -3.17 5.21 -15.58
CA GLU A 275 -3.93 4.60 -14.49
C GLU A 275 -4.58 3.29 -14.98
N TYR A 276 -3.93 2.16 -14.75
CA TYR A 276 -4.40 0.84 -15.22
C TYR A 276 -5.60 0.30 -14.45
N HIS A 277 -5.88 0.85 -13.26
CA HIS A 277 -6.98 0.44 -12.39
C HIS A 277 -7.54 1.64 -11.63
N LYS A 278 -8.85 1.64 -11.30
CA LYS A 278 -9.51 2.72 -10.54
C LYS A 278 -8.90 3.04 -9.17
N ARG A 279 -8.13 2.13 -8.61
CA ARG A 279 -7.39 2.28 -7.35
C ARG A 279 -5.87 2.40 -7.58
N PHE A 280 -5.45 2.65 -8.82
CA PHE A 280 -4.04 2.88 -9.13
C PHE A 280 -3.64 4.26 -8.66
N VAL A 281 -2.58 4.33 -7.85
CA VAL A 281 -2.10 5.58 -7.22
C VAL A 281 -0.67 5.94 -7.62
N GLY A 282 -0.13 5.33 -8.66
CA GLY A 282 1.25 5.57 -9.09
C GLY A 282 2.25 4.76 -8.28
N GLY A 283 2.84 5.34 -7.26
CA GLY A 283 3.95 4.76 -6.52
C GLY A 283 5.27 5.18 -7.17
N TYR A 284 5.79 4.35 -8.10
CA TYR A 284 7.00 4.63 -8.89
C TYR A 284 8.23 4.88 -8.02
N PHE A 285 8.41 4.12 -6.93
CA PHE A 285 9.53 4.29 -6.02
C PHE A 285 10.84 3.97 -6.72
N TRP A 286 11.47 5.02 -7.26
CA TRP A 286 12.70 4.94 -8.03
C TRP A 286 13.87 4.45 -7.19
N TRP A 287 14.48 3.36 -7.62
CA TRP A 287 15.66 2.75 -7.01
C TRP A 287 16.92 3.17 -7.82
N ASN A 288 17.94 3.76 -7.26
CA ASN A 288 17.99 4.39 -5.96
C ASN A 288 18.22 5.89 -6.13
N TRP A 289 17.25 6.70 -5.76
CA TRP A 289 17.27 8.13 -6.10
C TRP A 289 18.46 8.90 -5.54
N VAL A 290 19.04 8.48 -4.40
CA VAL A 290 20.18 9.21 -3.80
C VAL A 290 21.49 8.88 -4.47
N GLU A 291 21.58 7.79 -5.20
CA GLU A 291 22.79 7.38 -5.94
C GLU A 291 22.76 7.85 -7.40
N ASP A 292 21.60 8.20 -7.94
CA ASP A 292 21.37 8.68 -9.31
C ASP A 292 21.37 10.21 -9.39
#